data_a47ca393149c88c67d3e815e2da0cdff
#
_entry.id   a47ca393149c88c67d3e815e2da0cdff
#
_cell.length_a   1.000
_cell.length_b   1.000
_cell.length_c   1.000
_cell.angle_alpha   90.00
_cell.angle_beta   90.00
_cell.angle_gamma   90.00
#
_symmetry.space_group_name_H-M   'P 1'
#
loop_
_entity.id
_entity.type
_entity.pdbx_description
1 polymer ?
#
loop_
_entity_poly.entity_id
_entity_poly.type
_entity_poly.pdbx_seq_one_letter_code
_entity_poly.pdbx_strand_id
1 'polypeptide(L)'
;AAFIDKQAPNTIILGAHLDHLGYGEDSNSRHTGAVAIHNGADDNASGTAALLELARLLQQQANLRFNILLLHFSGEELGLYGSKYYTANPLQDLNKATYMINMDMIGRLNDSSEVLTLGGVGTSPSWGSILNLDSQKDFTIKIDSSGTGPSDHTSFYRQDMPVLFFFT
;
A
#
# COMPACT_ATOMS: atom_id res chain seq x y z
N ALA A 1 11.45 -2.94 7.05
CA ALA A 1 11.83 -2.34 5.76
C ALA A 1 12.84 -3.21 5.05
N ALA A 2 12.76 -3.28 3.72
CA ALA A 2 13.75 -3.90 2.85
C ALA A 2 14.04 -2.98 1.66
N PHE A 3 15.28 -3.01 1.16
CA PHE A 3 15.69 -2.16 0.05
C PHE A 3 16.37 -2.99 -1.04
N ILE A 4 15.83 -2.88 -2.27
CA ILE A 4 16.42 -3.49 -3.46
C ILE A 4 17.19 -2.40 -4.19
N ASP A 5 18.50 -2.40 -4.02
CA ASP A 5 19.40 -1.46 -4.67
C ASP A 5 19.67 -1.86 -6.12
N LYS A 6 19.26 -1.03 -7.05
CA LYS A 6 19.54 -1.15 -8.49
C LYS A 6 20.51 -0.05 -8.97
N GLN A 7 21.14 0.64 -8.02
CA GLN A 7 22.02 1.78 -8.30
C GLN A 7 21.33 2.89 -9.14
N ALA A 8 20.01 2.99 -8.98
CA ALA A 8 19.19 3.95 -9.70
C ALA A 8 19.14 5.30 -8.96
N PRO A 9 18.94 6.41 -9.66
CA PRO A 9 18.84 7.74 -9.03
C PRO A 9 17.56 7.90 -8.19
N ASN A 10 16.51 7.16 -8.51
CA ASN A 10 15.19 7.30 -7.91
C ASN A 10 14.70 5.98 -7.29
N THR A 11 13.81 6.08 -6.33
CA THR A 11 13.23 4.96 -5.58
C THR A 11 11.71 4.95 -5.72
N ILE A 12 11.12 3.78 -5.85
CA ILE A 12 9.69 3.53 -5.70
C ILE A 12 9.47 2.90 -4.33
N ILE A 13 8.45 3.38 -3.60
CA ILE A 13 8.07 2.85 -2.30
C ILE A 13 6.85 1.95 -2.48
N LEU A 14 6.92 0.73 -1.94
CA LEU A 14 5.80 -0.20 -1.85
C LEU A 14 5.49 -0.42 -0.37
N GLY A 15 4.22 -0.29 0.02
CA GLY A 15 3.79 -0.35 1.40
C GLY A 15 2.58 -1.25 1.64
N ALA A 16 2.52 -1.82 2.84
CA ALA A 16 1.38 -2.47 3.45
C ALA A 16 1.58 -2.51 4.96
N HIS A 17 0.52 -2.39 5.76
CA HIS A 17 0.66 -2.61 7.19
C HIS A 17 0.62 -4.10 7.54
N LEU A 18 1.20 -4.45 8.68
CA LEU A 18 1.33 -5.83 9.14
C LEU A 18 0.61 -6.09 10.47
N ASP A 19 0.16 -5.02 11.13
CA ASP A 19 -0.65 -5.11 12.34
C ASP A 19 -2.13 -5.35 12.01
N HIS A 20 -2.87 -5.81 13.00
CA HIS A 20 -4.32 -5.89 12.98
C HIS A 20 -4.85 -5.74 14.42
N LEU A 21 -6.15 -5.88 14.60
CA LEU A 21 -6.90 -5.53 15.83
C LEU A 21 -6.62 -6.42 17.05
N GLY A 22 -5.88 -7.52 16.93
CA GLY A 22 -5.65 -8.44 18.05
C GLY A 22 -6.95 -8.99 18.61
N TYR A 23 -7.26 -8.69 19.86
CA TYR A 23 -8.54 -9.00 20.49
C TYR A 23 -9.56 -7.85 20.44
N GLY A 24 -9.21 -6.73 19.80
CA GLY A 24 -10.06 -5.56 19.69
C GLY A 24 -10.12 -4.70 20.96
N GLU A 25 -9.05 -4.73 21.77
CA GLU A 25 -9.01 -4.01 23.06
C GLU A 25 -9.03 -2.49 22.90
N ASP A 26 -8.56 -1.97 21.76
CA ASP A 26 -8.46 -0.54 21.50
C ASP A 26 -9.78 0.11 21.02
N SER A 27 -10.89 -0.61 21.14
CA SER A 27 -12.24 -0.14 20.77
C SER A 27 -12.42 0.18 19.28
N ASN A 28 -11.52 -0.28 18.42
CA ASN A 28 -11.58 -0.12 16.96
C ASN A 28 -12.23 -1.31 16.25
N SER A 29 -12.55 -2.39 16.99
CA SER A 29 -13.26 -3.56 16.47
C SER A 29 -14.76 -3.25 16.27
N ARG A 30 -15.31 -3.75 15.17
CA ARG A 30 -16.76 -3.78 14.90
C ARG A 30 -17.44 -5.05 15.39
N HIS A 31 -16.68 -5.98 15.97
CA HIS A 31 -17.22 -7.22 16.50
C HIS A 31 -18.05 -6.97 17.76
N THR A 32 -19.25 -7.55 17.84
CA THR A 32 -20.18 -7.37 18.96
C THR A 32 -20.39 -8.63 19.79
N GLY A 33 -19.68 -9.71 19.46
CA GLY A 33 -19.77 -11.01 20.14
C GLY A 33 -18.82 -11.12 21.34
N ALA A 34 -18.57 -12.36 21.76
CA ALA A 34 -17.55 -12.67 22.76
C ALA A 34 -16.17 -12.25 22.25
N VAL A 35 -15.27 -11.87 23.17
CA VAL A 35 -13.89 -11.50 22.83
C VAL A 35 -13.24 -12.65 22.03
N ALA A 36 -12.72 -12.34 20.87
CA ALA A 36 -12.11 -13.29 19.95
C ALA A 36 -10.94 -12.64 19.21
N ILE A 37 -10.02 -13.47 18.74
CA ILE A 37 -8.91 -13.00 17.91
C ILE A 37 -9.44 -12.53 16.54
N HIS A 38 -9.07 -11.34 16.14
CA HIS A 38 -9.23 -10.84 14.79
C HIS A 38 -8.05 -11.32 13.94
N ASN A 39 -8.31 -12.21 12.97
CA ASN A 39 -7.25 -12.94 12.27
C ASN A 39 -6.45 -12.08 11.28
N GLY A 40 -7.01 -10.98 10.76
CA GLY A 40 -6.30 -10.07 9.87
C GLY A 40 -5.88 -10.67 8.53
N ALA A 41 -6.61 -11.69 8.02
CA ALA A 41 -6.17 -12.41 6.82
C ALA A 41 -6.20 -11.54 5.55
N ASP A 42 -7.26 -10.72 5.40
CA ASP A 42 -7.36 -9.75 4.32
C ASP A 42 -6.78 -8.40 4.77
N ASP A 43 -7.17 -7.95 5.93
CA ASP A 43 -6.72 -6.74 6.60
C ASP A 43 -5.66 -7.07 7.68
N ASN A 44 -4.31 -7.01 7.42
CA ASN A 44 -3.78 -6.78 6.08
C ASN A 44 -2.66 -7.79 5.77
N ALA A 45 -2.88 -9.07 6.11
CA ALA A 45 -1.94 -10.11 5.69
C ALA A 45 -1.90 -10.27 4.16
N SER A 46 -2.98 -9.92 3.44
CA SER A 46 -3.03 -9.94 1.98
C SER A 46 -2.02 -8.96 1.37
N GLY A 47 -2.02 -7.70 1.80
CA GLY A 47 -1.05 -6.71 1.35
C GLY A 47 0.38 -7.05 1.77
N THR A 48 0.56 -7.53 3.00
CA THR A 48 1.87 -8.00 3.50
C THR A 48 2.43 -9.15 2.65
N ALA A 49 1.60 -10.14 2.30
CA ALA A 49 2.02 -11.25 1.44
C ALA A 49 2.35 -10.79 0.02
N ALA A 50 1.57 -9.86 -0.52
CA ALA A 50 1.86 -9.27 -1.84
C ALA A 50 3.21 -8.54 -1.86
N LEU A 51 3.57 -7.80 -0.80
CA LEU A 51 4.89 -7.17 -0.71
C LEU A 51 6.03 -8.20 -0.74
N LEU A 52 5.88 -9.34 -0.06
CA LEU A 52 6.89 -10.41 -0.07
C LEU A 52 7.05 -11.01 -1.46
N GLU A 53 5.95 -11.25 -2.17
CA GLU A 53 6.01 -11.78 -3.53
C GLU A 53 6.57 -10.74 -4.52
N LEU A 54 6.18 -9.48 -4.40
CA LEU A 54 6.76 -8.40 -5.19
C LEU A 54 8.26 -8.26 -4.94
N ALA A 55 8.73 -8.39 -3.70
CA ALA A 55 10.16 -8.38 -3.37
C ALA A 55 10.90 -9.49 -4.13
N ARG A 56 10.35 -10.72 -4.11
CA ARG A 56 10.91 -11.87 -4.81
C ARG A 56 11.00 -11.65 -6.33
N LEU A 57 9.92 -11.13 -6.92
CA LEU A 57 9.83 -10.89 -8.37
C LEU A 57 10.74 -9.73 -8.80
N LEU A 58 10.70 -8.60 -8.08
CA LEU A 58 11.45 -7.40 -8.44
C LEU A 58 12.96 -7.58 -8.23
N GLN A 59 13.38 -8.37 -7.25
CA GLN A 59 14.78 -8.68 -7.06
C GLN A 59 15.39 -9.39 -8.28
N GLN A 60 14.61 -10.25 -8.95
CA GLN A 60 15.04 -11.01 -10.14
C GLN A 60 15.08 -10.16 -11.42
N GLN A 61 14.47 -8.97 -11.42
CA GLN A 61 14.47 -8.10 -12.60
C GLN A 61 15.82 -7.38 -12.75
N ALA A 62 16.57 -7.74 -13.78
CA ALA A 62 17.90 -7.16 -14.04
C ALA A 62 17.84 -5.69 -14.51
N ASN A 63 16.77 -5.30 -15.20
CA ASN A 63 16.68 -4.02 -15.92
C ASN A 63 15.73 -3.01 -15.24
N LEU A 64 15.52 -3.11 -13.92
CA LEU A 64 14.79 -2.08 -13.19
C LEU A 64 15.56 -0.75 -13.20
N ARG A 65 14.85 0.32 -13.55
CA ARG A 65 15.40 1.68 -13.59
C ARG A 65 15.17 2.47 -12.30
N PHE A 66 14.67 1.82 -11.27
CA PHE A 66 14.38 2.36 -9.95
C PHE A 66 14.90 1.42 -8.86
N ASN A 67 15.33 1.98 -7.75
CA ASN A 67 15.43 1.22 -6.52
C ASN A 67 14.04 0.95 -5.97
N ILE A 68 13.87 -0.09 -5.19
CA ILE A 68 12.59 -0.41 -4.56
C ILE A 68 12.77 -0.42 -3.04
N LEU A 69 11.95 0.33 -2.35
CA LEU A 69 11.85 0.32 -0.90
C LEU A 69 10.53 -0.33 -0.50
N LEU A 70 10.63 -1.45 0.23
CA LEU A 70 9.47 -2.18 0.73
C LEU A 70 9.30 -1.87 2.22
N LEU A 71 8.12 -1.42 2.60
CA LEU A 71 7.79 -1.01 3.96
C LEU A 71 6.57 -1.79 4.48
N HIS A 72 6.78 -2.55 5.55
CA HIS A 72 5.69 -3.08 6.35
C HIS A 72 5.50 -2.14 7.54
N PHE A 73 4.35 -1.49 7.62
CA PHE A 73 4.02 -0.56 8.69
C PHE A 73 3.41 -1.30 9.88
N SER A 74 3.47 -0.70 11.04
CA SER A 74 2.81 -1.15 12.26
C SER A 74 2.04 0.00 12.88
N GLY A 75 0.95 -0.29 13.59
CA GLY A 75 0.08 0.71 14.20
C GLY A 75 -0.74 1.50 13.18
N GLU A 76 -1.05 0.90 12.05
CA GLU A 76 -1.99 1.44 11.06
C GLU A 76 -3.37 1.58 11.68
N GLU A 77 -3.86 0.51 12.30
CA GLU A 77 -5.16 0.39 12.97
C GLU A 77 -5.34 1.36 14.16
N LEU A 78 -4.25 1.86 14.69
CA LEU A 78 -4.21 2.86 15.76
C LEU A 78 -4.06 4.30 15.24
N GLY A 79 -4.08 4.48 13.95
CA GLY A 79 -4.02 5.78 13.29
C GLY A 79 -2.75 6.08 12.52
N LEU A 80 -2.29 5.13 11.71
CA LEU A 80 -1.18 5.27 10.77
C LEU A 80 0.18 5.56 11.45
N TYR A 81 0.42 5.00 12.64
CA TYR A 81 1.62 5.38 13.42
C TYR A 81 2.92 5.05 12.69
N GLY A 82 3.01 3.89 12.07
CA GLY A 82 4.22 3.46 11.37
C GLY A 82 4.56 4.33 10.18
N SER A 83 3.59 4.62 9.31
CA SER A 83 3.82 5.46 8.14
C SER A 83 4.07 6.93 8.50
N LYS A 84 3.36 7.46 9.50
CA LYS A 84 3.63 8.81 10.06
C LYS A 84 5.04 8.91 10.64
N TYR A 85 5.45 7.90 11.41
CA TYR A 85 6.81 7.87 11.97
C TYR A 85 7.85 7.80 10.86
N TYR A 86 7.63 6.90 9.87
CA TYR A 86 8.58 6.73 8.77
C TYR A 86 8.72 8.01 7.94
N THR A 87 7.62 8.68 7.59
CA THR A 87 7.68 9.93 6.82
C THR A 87 8.32 11.09 7.56
N ALA A 88 8.24 11.08 8.89
CA ALA A 88 8.95 12.06 9.74
C ALA A 88 10.43 11.68 9.98
N ASN A 89 10.79 10.40 9.93
CA ASN A 89 12.13 9.88 10.22
C ASN A 89 12.56 8.85 9.15
N PRO A 90 12.68 9.24 7.89
CA PRO A 90 12.89 8.30 6.80
C PRO A 90 14.30 7.70 6.84
N LEU A 91 14.38 6.38 6.59
CA LEU A 91 15.66 5.66 6.44
C LEU A 91 16.34 5.94 5.10
N GLN A 92 15.57 6.36 4.11
CA GLN A 92 16.04 6.76 2.79
C GLN A 92 15.54 8.18 2.50
N ASP A 93 16.32 8.94 1.75
CA ASP A 93 15.94 10.31 1.36
C ASP A 93 14.64 10.31 0.54
N LEU A 94 13.55 10.82 1.11
CA LEU A 94 12.24 10.88 0.45
C LEU A 94 12.25 11.76 -0.80
N ASN A 95 13.19 12.71 -0.93
CA ASN A 95 13.33 13.50 -2.16
C ASN A 95 13.79 12.67 -3.37
N LYS A 96 14.33 11.47 -3.12
CA LYS A 96 14.67 10.49 -4.16
C LYS A 96 13.55 9.49 -4.43
N ALA A 97 12.49 9.51 -3.65
CA ALA A 97 11.31 8.68 -3.89
C ALA A 97 10.40 9.37 -4.91
N THR A 98 10.03 8.62 -5.95
CA THR A 98 9.19 9.14 -7.03
C THR A 98 7.71 9.06 -6.69
N TYR A 99 7.29 7.94 -6.11
CA TYR A 99 5.91 7.70 -5.65
C TYR A 99 5.85 6.53 -4.68
N MET A 100 4.72 6.43 -3.99
CA MET A 100 4.42 5.32 -3.09
C MET A 100 3.16 4.58 -3.54
N ILE A 101 3.22 3.26 -3.54
CA ILE A 101 2.09 2.37 -3.80
C ILE A 101 1.76 1.62 -2.51
N ASN A 102 0.52 1.74 -2.05
CA ASN A 102 0.01 1.06 -0.87
C ASN A 102 -0.97 -0.05 -1.24
N MET A 103 -0.88 -1.16 -0.55
CA MET A 103 -1.77 -2.31 -0.71
C MET A 103 -2.41 -2.62 0.63
N ASP A 104 -3.75 -2.59 0.67
CA ASP A 104 -4.49 -2.84 1.89
C ASP A 104 -5.81 -3.52 1.54
N MET A 105 -6.04 -4.68 2.14
CA MET A 105 -7.20 -5.54 1.86
C MET A 105 -7.33 -5.89 0.36
N ILE A 106 -6.32 -6.53 -0.22
CA ILE A 106 -6.30 -6.90 -1.64
C ILE A 106 -6.59 -8.39 -1.88
N GLY A 107 -7.02 -9.11 -0.86
CA GLY A 107 -7.20 -10.55 -0.89
C GLY A 107 -8.66 -11.04 -1.05
N ARG A 108 -9.64 -10.13 -1.12
CA ARG A 108 -11.07 -10.50 -1.16
C ARG A 108 -11.83 -9.83 -2.30
N LEU A 109 -11.32 -9.99 -3.52
CA LEU A 109 -12.07 -9.57 -4.70
C LEU A 109 -13.45 -10.24 -4.68
N ASN A 110 -14.51 -9.44 -4.75
CA ASN A 110 -15.87 -9.95 -4.70
C ASN A 110 -16.24 -10.64 -6.02
N ASP A 111 -16.61 -11.92 -5.96
CA ASP A 111 -16.92 -12.76 -7.13
C ASP A 111 -18.05 -12.22 -8.03
N SER A 112 -18.91 -11.37 -7.49
CA SER A 112 -20.06 -10.83 -8.25
C SER A 112 -19.76 -9.48 -8.88
N SER A 113 -18.97 -8.63 -8.21
CA SER A 113 -18.66 -7.28 -8.67
C SER A 113 -17.31 -7.18 -9.36
N GLU A 114 -16.37 -8.04 -8.97
CA GLU A 114 -14.98 -8.07 -9.44
C GLU A 114 -14.33 -6.67 -9.44
N VAL A 115 -14.63 -5.86 -8.42
CA VAL A 115 -14.19 -4.46 -8.34
C VAL A 115 -12.89 -4.35 -7.56
N LEU A 116 -11.86 -3.85 -8.21
CA LEU A 116 -10.63 -3.34 -7.60
C LEU A 116 -10.71 -1.80 -7.52
N THR A 117 -10.61 -1.25 -6.33
CA THR A 117 -10.52 0.20 -6.14
C THR A 117 -9.07 0.66 -6.26
N LEU A 118 -8.84 1.67 -7.07
CA LEU A 118 -7.54 2.31 -7.27
C LEU A 118 -7.64 3.78 -6.85
N GLY A 119 -7.19 4.06 -5.64
CA GLY A 119 -7.12 5.40 -5.06
C GLY A 119 -5.84 6.13 -5.45
N GLY A 120 -5.85 7.47 -5.33
CA GLY A 120 -4.68 8.31 -5.56
C GLY A 120 -4.43 8.68 -7.02
N VAL A 121 -5.29 8.29 -7.95
CA VAL A 121 -5.06 8.54 -9.39
C VAL A 121 -4.98 10.04 -9.73
N GLY A 122 -5.61 10.90 -8.93
CA GLY A 122 -5.49 12.36 -9.08
C GLY A 122 -4.18 12.96 -8.56
N THR A 123 -3.30 12.19 -7.91
CA THR A 123 -2.08 12.72 -7.27
C THR A 123 -0.92 12.97 -8.24
N SER A 124 -1.00 12.43 -9.46
CA SER A 124 -0.02 12.69 -10.52
C SER A 124 -0.67 12.60 -11.90
N PRO A 125 -0.36 13.52 -12.83
CA PRO A 125 -0.78 13.42 -14.23
C PRO A 125 -0.15 12.23 -14.96
N SER A 126 0.93 11.67 -14.42
CA SER A 126 1.64 10.53 -15.03
C SER A 126 0.89 9.21 -14.88
N TRP A 127 -0.04 9.10 -13.93
CA TRP A 127 -0.75 7.84 -13.69
C TRP A 127 -1.51 7.33 -14.91
N GLY A 128 -2.14 8.22 -15.70
CA GLY A 128 -2.85 7.83 -16.92
C GLY A 128 -1.97 7.13 -17.95
N SER A 129 -0.69 7.48 -18.03
CA SER A 129 0.26 6.85 -18.95
C SER A 129 0.93 5.58 -18.39
N ILE A 130 1.02 5.46 -17.06
CA ILE A 130 1.68 4.34 -16.39
C ILE A 130 0.73 3.15 -16.24
N LEU A 131 -0.51 3.41 -15.85
CA LEU A 131 -1.44 2.37 -15.39
C LEU A 131 -2.07 1.55 -16.52
N ASN A 132 -2.07 2.02 -17.76
CA ASN A 132 -2.66 1.32 -18.93
C ASN A 132 -3.99 0.58 -18.58
N LEU A 133 -4.91 1.29 -17.91
CA LEU A 133 -6.13 0.71 -17.33
C LEU A 133 -7.05 0.07 -18.39
N ASP A 134 -7.02 0.56 -19.62
CA ASP A 134 -7.83 0.05 -20.73
C ASP A 134 -7.47 -1.40 -21.12
N SER A 135 -6.28 -1.88 -20.73
CA SER A 135 -5.84 -3.25 -21.02
C SER A 135 -6.31 -4.27 -19.97
N GLN A 136 -6.81 -3.82 -18.82
CA GLN A 136 -7.29 -4.69 -17.75
C GLN A 136 -8.70 -5.19 -18.09
N LYS A 137 -8.85 -6.51 -18.18
CA LYS A 137 -10.13 -7.18 -18.54
C LYS A 137 -10.59 -8.15 -17.48
N ASP A 138 -9.73 -8.47 -16.52
CA ASP A 138 -10.00 -9.52 -15.53
C ASP A 138 -10.84 -9.02 -14.35
N PHE A 139 -10.93 -7.70 -14.18
CA PHE A 139 -11.72 -7.06 -13.11
C PHE A 139 -12.11 -5.63 -13.48
N THR A 140 -13.13 -5.14 -12.80
CA THR A 140 -13.61 -3.75 -12.94
C THR A 140 -12.76 -2.83 -12.06
N ILE A 141 -12.16 -1.79 -12.64
CA ILE A 141 -11.39 -0.80 -11.87
C ILE A 141 -12.29 0.37 -11.51
N LYS A 142 -12.44 0.61 -10.20
CA LYS A 142 -13.05 1.82 -9.65
C LYS A 142 -11.96 2.82 -9.31
N ILE A 143 -11.97 3.99 -9.94
CA ILE A 143 -10.97 5.03 -9.73
C ILE A 143 -11.44 6.00 -8.65
N ASP A 144 -10.56 6.31 -7.70
CA ASP A 144 -10.66 7.42 -6.78
C ASP A 144 -9.46 8.35 -6.97
N SER A 145 -9.73 9.64 -7.17
CA SER A 145 -8.68 10.64 -7.39
C SER A 145 -8.01 11.12 -6.12
N SER A 146 -8.58 10.83 -4.93
CA SER A 146 -8.07 11.31 -3.65
C SER A 146 -6.72 10.69 -3.31
N GLY A 147 -5.76 11.51 -2.92
CA GLY A 147 -4.49 11.06 -2.34
C GLY A 147 -4.59 10.80 -0.83
N THR A 148 -5.72 11.11 -0.20
CA THR A 148 -5.98 10.83 1.20
C THR A 148 -7.04 9.75 1.34
N GLY A 149 -6.89 8.89 2.34
CA GLY A 149 -7.81 7.81 2.63
C GLY A 149 -7.48 7.18 3.99
N PRO A 150 -8.12 6.06 4.32
CA PRO A 150 -7.99 5.43 5.63
C PRO A 150 -6.77 4.49 5.76
N SER A 151 -5.72 4.67 4.94
CA SER A 151 -4.53 3.81 5.00
C SER A 151 -3.23 4.60 4.79
N ASP A 152 -2.09 3.92 4.89
CA ASP A 152 -0.72 4.45 5.01
C ASP A 152 -0.27 5.37 3.87
N HIS A 153 -0.83 5.25 2.65
CA HIS A 153 -0.56 6.15 1.53
C HIS A 153 -0.80 7.62 1.89
N THR A 154 -1.77 7.89 2.77
CA THR A 154 -2.10 9.24 3.25
C THR A 154 -0.92 9.95 3.89
N SER A 155 -0.08 9.21 4.63
CA SER A 155 1.11 9.80 5.29
C SER A 155 2.14 10.29 4.25
N PHE A 156 2.30 9.58 3.16
CA PHE A 156 3.20 9.97 2.06
C PHE A 156 2.63 11.08 1.19
N TYR A 157 1.33 11.03 0.89
CA TYR A 157 0.67 12.11 0.16
C TYR A 157 0.79 13.47 0.87
N ARG A 158 0.73 13.47 2.20
CA ARG A 158 0.94 14.67 3.03
C ARG A 158 2.38 15.21 3.00
N GLN A 159 3.32 14.46 2.41
CA GLN A 159 4.69 14.89 2.12
C GLN A 159 4.87 15.23 0.62
N ASP A 160 3.78 15.62 -0.04
CA ASP A 160 3.74 15.99 -1.46
C ASP A 160 4.21 14.86 -2.41
N MET A 161 4.16 13.61 -1.96
CA MET A 161 4.51 12.45 -2.78
C MET A 161 3.27 11.91 -3.51
N PRO A 162 3.34 11.68 -4.82
CA PRO A 162 2.28 10.97 -5.54
C PRO A 162 2.07 9.56 -4.99
N VAL A 163 0.81 9.15 -4.86
CA VAL A 163 0.47 7.84 -4.28
C VAL A 163 -0.53 7.08 -5.13
N LEU A 164 -0.51 5.76 -5.00
CA LEU A 164 -1.59 4.87 -5.40
C LEU A 164 -1.99 3.99 -4.21
N PHE A 165 -3.26 3.65 -4.17
CA PHE A 165 -3.85 2.81 -3.13
C PHE A 165 -4.72 1.73 -3.76
N PHE A 166 -4.35 0.46 -3.54
CA PHE A 166 -5.07 -0.71 -4.02
C PHE A 166 -5.91 -1.31 -2.90
N PHE A 167 -7.19 -1.55 -3.19
CA PHE A 167 -8.18 -2.08 -2.26
C PHE A 167 -9.26 -2.88 -2.99
N THR A 168 -9.71 -4.05 -2.44
CA THR A 168 -10.80 -4.88 -3.00
C THR A 168 -12.06 -4.93 -2.16
#